data_f545a8a5103841f7be4e7c47199e73e9
#
_entry.id   f545a8a5103841f7be4e7c47199e73e9
#
_cell.length_a   1.000
_cell.length_b   1.000
_cell.length_c   1.000
_cell.angle_alpha   90.00
_cell.angle_beta   90.00
_cell.angle_gamma   90.00
#
_symmetry.space_group_name_H-M   'P 1'
#
loop_
_entity.id
_entity.type
_entity.pdbx_description
1 polymer ?
#
loop_
_entity_poly.entity_id
_entity_poly.type
_entity_poly.pdbx_seq_one_letter_code
_entity_poly.pdbx_strand_id
1 'polypeptide(L)'
;MGIVKKQRRAETRTLLLEAGLKLISEQGLEFASLDEVADAAGFTKGAIYRQFRSKPAFILAIFEQYAAVARAGAGARQAPWFIPLTLQFASHAMRDPLLRRRFAVVLAEAPDGSTADGQLLKALARVLPAPQA
;
A
#
# COMPACT_ATOMS: atom_id res chain seq x y z
N MET A 1 23.90 2.73 21.28
CA MET A 1 24.07 3.34 19.93
C MET A 1 23.26 2.61 18.86
N GLY A 2 23.31 1.28 18.80
CA GLY A 2 22.55 0.50 17.81
C GLY A 2 21.03 0.63 17.91
N ILE A 3 20.49 0.70 19.13
CA ILE A 3 19.05 0.83 19.36
C ILE A 3 18.51 2.15 18.82
N VAL A 4 19.22 3.26 19.06
CA VAL A 4 18.81 4.59 18.59
C VAL A 4 18.81 4.65 17.08
N LYS A 5 19.81 4.07 16.40
CA LYS A 5 19.86 4.01 14.94
C LYS A 5 18.72 3.17 14.37
N LYS A 6 18.40 2.04 14.99
CA LYS A 6 17.28 1.19 14.57
C LYS A 6 15.95 1.92 14.69
N GLN A 7 15.74 2.64 15.80
CA GLN A 7 14.52 3.43 16.01
C GLN A 7 14.38 4.52 14.95
N ARG A 8 15.46 5.26 14.65
CA ARG A 8 15.44 6.31 13.62
C ARG A 8 15.13 5.73 12.24
N ARG A 9 15.70 4.57 11.90
CA ARG A 9 15.41 3.91 10.64
C ARG A 9 13.93 3.50 10.53
N ALA A 10 13.39 2.93 11.63
CA ALA A 10 12.00 2.54 11.67
C ALA A 10 11.06 3.74 11.55
N GLU A 11 11.38 4.83 12.25
CA GLU A 11 10.61 6.07 12.16
C GLU A 11 10.68 6.68 10.77
N THR A 12 11.87 6.73 10.17
CA THR A 12 12.06 7.23 8.81
C THR A 12 11.26 6.39 7.82
N ARG A 13 11.34 5.07 7.95
CA ARG A 13 10.57 4.15 7.10
C ARG A 13 9.08 4.43 7.21
N THR A 14 8.55 4.57 8.41
CA THR A 14 7.14 4.85 8.65
C THR A 14 6.71 6.16 7.99
N LEU A 15 7.49 7.22 8.17
CA LEU A 15 7.17 8.53 7.59
C LEU A 15 7.20 8.50 6.07
N LEU A 16 8.16 7.79 5.48
CA LEU A 16 8.23 7.61 4.03
C LEU A 16 7.04 6.82 3.50
N LEU A 17 6.63 5.75 4.21
CA LEU A 17 5.46 4.97 3.81
C LEU A 17 4.16 5.78 3.92
N GLU A 18 4.00 6.56 4.98
CA GLU A 18 2.83 7.43 5.14
C GLU A 18 2.75 8.47 4.01
N ALA A 19 3.87 9.10 3.67
CA ALA A 19 3.93 10.04 2.56
C ALA A 19 3.62 9.35 1.23
N GLY A 20 4.13 8.13 1.05
CA GLY A 20 3.88 7.32 -0.14
C GLY A 20 2.42 6.94 -0.29
N LEU A 21 1.79 6.48 0.78
CA LEU A 21 0.36 6.13 0.79
C LEU A 21 -0.48 7.31 0.32
N LYS A 22 -0.21 8.49 0.87
CA LYS A 22 -0.93 9.71 0.50
C LYS A 22 -0.66 10.10 -0.95
N LEU A 23 0.61 10.19 -1.33
CA LEU A 23 1.00 10.65 -2.66
C LEU A 23 0.49 9.71 -3.76
N ILE A 24 0.62 8.41 -3.56
CA ILE A 24 0.15 7.41 -4.51
C ILE A 24 -1.37 7.43 -4.61
N SER A 25 -2.07 7.62 -3.50
CA SER A 25 -3.54 7.72 -3.53
C SER A 25 -4.03 8.93 -4.33
N GLU A 26 -3.25 10.00 -4.35
CA GLU A 26 -3.58 11.23 -5.06
C GLU A 26 -3.13 11.21 -6.52
N GLN A 27 -1.95 10.70 -6.81
CA GLN A 27 -1.34 10.78 -8.13
C GLN A 27 -1.37 9.48 -8.93
N GLY A 28 -1.45 8.35 -8.28
CA GLY A 28 -1.41 7.04 -8.92
C GLY A 28 -0.06 6.34 -8.78
N LEU A 29 -0.12 5.00 -8.82
CA LEU A 29 1.07 4.15 -8.69
C LEU A 29 2.11 4.42 -9.76
N GLU A 30 1.68 4.74 -10.98
CA GLU A 30 2.58 4.93 -12.12
C GLU A 30 3.32 6.28 -12.05
N PHE A 31 2.68 7.30 -11.52
CA PHE A 31 3.14 8.68 -11.61
C PHE A 31 3.91 9.16 -10.40
N ALA A 32 3.70 8.56 -9.24
CA ALA A 32 4.45 8.91 -8.04
C ALA A 32 5.88 8.43 -8.13
N SER A 33 6.85 9.29 -7.85
CA SER A 33 8.27 8.94 -7.83
C SER A 33 8.80 8.86 -6.41
N LEU A 34 9.88 8.10 -6.20
CA LEU A 34 10.54 8.03 -4.91
C LEU A 34 11.07 9.40 -4.48
N ASP A 35 11.52 10.22 -5.43
CA ASP A 35 12.00 11.57 -5.17
C ASP A 35 10.89 12.45 -4.60
N GLU A 36 9.70 12.38 -5.18
CA GLU A 36 8.55 13.12 -4.70
C GLU A 36 8.10 12.65 -3.31
N VAL A 37 8.16 11.34 -3.06
CA VAL A 37 7.84 10.79 -1.74
C VAL A 37 8.82 11.31 -0.69
N ALA A 38 10.11 11.30 -0.98
CA ALA A 38 11.13 11.82 -0.07
C ALA A 38 10.88 13.30 0.23
N ASP A 39 10.63 14.08 -0.81
CA ASP A 39 10.33 15.50 -0.70
C ASP A 39 9.10 15.75 0.20
N ALA A 40 8.01 15.05 -0.06
CA ALA A 40 6.79 15.17 0.71
C ALA A 40 6.97 14.80 2.18
N ALA A 41 7.86 13.85 2.47
CA ALA A 41 8.17 13.42 3.84
C ALA A 41 9.22 14.29 4.53
N GLY A 42 9.84 15.22 3.80
CA GLY A 42 10.89 16.07 4.35
C GLY A 42 12.25 15.41 4.43
N PHE A 43 12.50 14.41 3.60
CA PHE A 43 13.77 13.67 3.58
C PHE A 43 14.52 13.89 2.27
N THR A 44 15.80 13.54 2.27
CA THR A 44 16.63 13.57 1.06
C THR A 44 16.37 12.34 0.19
N LYS A 45 16.73 12.43 -1.10
CA LYS A 45 16.71 11.28 -2.01
C LYS A 45 17.54 10.11 -1.46
N GLY A 46 18.71 10.42 -0.90
CA GLY A 46 19.54 9.39 -0.30
C GLY A 46 18.87 8.62 0.81
N ALA A 47 18.04 9.29 1.61
CA ALA A 47 17.33 8.64 2.70
C ALA A 47 16.33 7.60 2.20
N ILE A 48 15.53 7.94 1.17
CA ILE A 48 14.56 6.98 0.65
C ILE A 48 15.22 5.80 -0.07
N TYR A 49 16.30 6.05 -0.82
CA TYR A 49 16.99 4.97 -1.52
C TYR A 49 17.78 4.04 -0.58
N ARG A 50 18.11 4.51 0.62
CA ARG A 50 18.68 3.64 1.67
C ARG A 50 17.62 2.73 2.28
N GLN A 51 16.38 3.19 2.37
CA GLN A 51 15.27 2.40 2.93
C GLN A 51 14.67 1.44 1.89
N PHE A 52 14.48 1.93 0.67
CA PHE A 52 13.83 1.20 -0.41
C PHE A 52 14.67 1.31 -1.66
N ARG A 53 15.32 0.25 -2.05
CA ARG A 53 16.32 0.26 -3.12
C ARG A 53 15.76 0.57 -4.51
N SER A 54 14.45 0.42 -4.70
CA SER A 54 13.81 0.62 -6.00
C SER A 54 12.34 0.97 -5.81
N LYS A 55 11.72 1.53 -6.85
CA LYS A 55 10.30 1.81 -6.84
C LYS A 55 9.46 0.53 -6.65
N PRO A 56 9.73 -0.59 -7.35
CA PRO A 56 9.00 -1.83 -7.07
C PRO A 56 9.07 -2.29 -5.62
N ALA A 57 10.23 -2.17 -4.98
CA ALA A 57 10.36 -2.53 -3.56
C ALA A 57 9.53 -1.60 -2.67
N PHE A 58 9.48 -0.31 -3.01
CA PHE A 58 8.65 0.65 -2.30
C PHE A 58 7.16 0.34 -2.47
N ILE A 59 6.73 0.06 -3.68
CA ILE A 59 5.32 -0.29 -3.97
C ILE A 59 4.91 -1.56 -3.22
N LEU A 60 5.80 -2.53 -3.13
CA LEU A 60 5.53 -3.74 -2.33
C LEU A 60 5.32 -3.40 -0.85
N ALA A 61 6.15 -2.51 -0.29
CA ALA A 61 5.99 -2.07 1.09
C ALA A 61 4.68 -1.30 1.29
N ILE A 62 4.29 -0.47 0.33
CA ILE A 62 3.00 0.23 0.33
C ILE A 62 1.85 -0.79 0.32
N PHE A 63 1.94 -1.81 -0.54
CA PHE A 63 0.92 -2.87 -0.59
C PHE A 63 0.81 -3.62 0.74
N GLU A 64 1.93 -3.90 1.40
CA GLU A 64 1.92 -4.56 2.71
C GLU A 64 1.24 -3.72 3.79
N GLN A 65 1.44 -2.41 3.78
CA GLN A 65 0.74 -1.49 4.68
C GLN A 65 -0.76 -1.46 4.37
N TYR A 66 -1.10 -1.39 3.10
CA TYR A 66 -2.49 -1.47 2.65
C TYR A 66 -3.16 -2.76 3.13
N ALA A 67 -2.47 -3.89 2.95
CA ALA A 67 -2.99 -5.20 3.34
C ALA A 67 -3.23 -5.30 4.85
N ALA A 68 -2.31 -4.76 5.65
CA ALA A 68 -2.45 -4.74 7.10
C ALA A 68 -3.70 -3.95 7.53
N VAL A 69 -3.95 -2.81 6.90
CA VAL A 69 -5.13 -1.99 7.18
C VAL A 69 -6.40 -2.69 6.73
N ALA A 70 -6.38 -3.35 5.58
CA ALA A 70 -7.54 -4.10 5.08
C ALA A 70 -7.93 -5.23 6.07
N ARG A 71 -6.92 -5.92 6.61
CA ARG A 71 -7.14 -7.01 7.56
C ARG A 71 -7.55 -6.52 8.95
N ALA A 72 -7.18 -5.31 9.31
CA ALA A 72 -7.45 -4.77 10.65
C ALA A 72 -8.93 -4.45 10.89
N GLY A 73 -9.70 -4.26 9.83
CA GLY A 73 -11.13 -4.05 9.93
C GLY A 73 -11.58 -2.62 9.60
N ALA A 74 -12.89 -2.38 9.75
CA ALA A 74 -13.54 -1.16 9.29
C ALA A 74 -12.96 0.13 9.86
N GLY A 75 -12.56 0.13 11.14
CA GLY A 75 -11.99 1.34 11.75
C GLY A 75 -10.69 1.79 11.08
N ALA A 76 -9.80 0.84 10.82
CA ALA A 76 -8.52 1.11 10.16
C ALA A 76 -8.75 1.55 8.70
N ARG A 77 -9.75 0.99 8.02
CA ARG A 77 -10.07 1.29 6.63
C ARG A 77 -10.67 2.69 6.43
N GLN A 78 -10.88 3.46 7.48
CA GLN A 78 -11.32 4.85 7.38
C GLN A 78 -10.21 5.82 6.95
N ALA A 79 -8.96 5.37 6.85
CA ALA A 79 -7.87 6.20 6.35
C ALA A 79 -8.21 6.76 4.96
N PRO A 80 -7.97 8.07 4.70
CA PRO A 80 -8.38 8.70 3.45
C PRO A 80 -7.77 8.07 2.20
N TRP A 81 -6.60 7.44 2.32
CA TRP A 81 -5.92 6.80 1.19
C TRP A 81 -6.45 5.40 0.89
N PHE A 82 -7.29 4.81 1.76
CA PHE A 82 -7.62 3.38 1.66
C PHE A 82 -8.43 3.06 0.38
N ILE A 83 -9.55 3.74 0.17
CA ILE A 83 -10.39 3.47 -1.01
C ILE A 83 -9.69 3.84 -2.32
N PRO A 84 -9.07 5.04 -2.44
CA PRO A 84 -8.32 5.34 -3.67
C PRO A 84 -7.23 4.30 -3.97
N LEU A 85 -6.51 3.84 -2.95
CA LEU A 85 -5.46 2.84 -3.13
C LEU A 85 -6.04 1.47 -3.50
N THR A 86 -7.18 1.11 -2.92
CA THR A 86 -7.90 -0.13 -3.29
C THR A 86 -8.20 -0.16 -4.78
N LEU A 87 -8.72 0.94 -5.32
CA LEU A 87 -9.05 1.03 -6.73
C LEU A 87 -7.82 0.95 -7.62
N GLN A 88 -6.71 1.56 -7.20
CA GLN A 88 -5.46 1.49 -7.94
C GLN A 88 -4.87 0.08 -7.96
N PHE A 89 -4.83 -0.59 -6.81
CA PHE A 89 -4.35 -1.97 -6.76
C PHE A 89 -5.26 -2.90 -7.56
N ALA A 90 -6.57 -2.71 -7.50
CA ALA A 90 -7.50 -3.50 -8.30
C ALA A 90 -7.24 -3.32 -9.80
N SER A 91 -7.04 -2.09 -10.24
CA SER A 91 -6.74 -1.79 -11.65
C SER A 91 -5.43 -2.45 -12.10
N HIS A 92 -4.39 -2.33 -11.29
CA HIS A 92 -3.09 -2.94 -11.63
C HIS A 92 -3.14 -4.46 -11.57
N ALA A 93 -3.93 -5.03 -10.66
CA ALA A 93 -4.10 -6.49 -10.54
C ALA A 93 -4.71 -7.11 -11.80
N MET A 94 -5.45 -6.34 -12.59
CA MET A 94 -5.99 -6.83 -13.85
C MET A 94 -4.88 -7.20 -14.84
N ARG A 95 -3.71 -6.56 -14.74
CA ARG A 95 -2.61 -6.72 -15.68
C ARG A 95 -1.38 -7.42 -15.08
N ASP A 96 -1.28 -7.46 -13.76
CA ASP A 96 -0.13 -8.03 -13.06
C ASP A 96 -0.55 -9.30 -12.31
N PRO A 97 -0.17 -10.49 -12.80
CA PRO A 97 -0.57 -11.75 -12.16
C PRO A 97 -0.06 -11.91 -10.72
N LEU A 98 1.13 -11.41 -10.42
CA LEU A 98 1.68 -11.51 -9.06
C LEU A 98 0.88 -10.63 -8.08
N LEU A 99 0.61 -9.39 -8.46
CA LEU A 99 -0.21 -8.50 -7.67
C LEU A 99 -1.62 -9.05 -7.50
N ARG A 100 -2.17 -9.63 -8.55
CA ARG A 100 -3.51 -10.26 -8.51
C ARG A 100 -3.57 -11.35 -7.45
N ARG A 101 -2.58 -12.23 -7.39
CA ARG A 101 -2.53 -13.30 -6.38
C ARG A 101 -2.48 -12.72 -4.97
N ARG A 102 -1.60 -11.74 -4.76
CA ARG A 102 -1.44 -11.11 -3.44
C ARG A 102 -2.70 -10.37 -3.03
N PHE A 103 -3.30 -9.65 -3.97
CA PHE A 103 -4.53 -8.90 -3.72
C PHE A 103 -5.70 -9.83 -3.40
N ALA A 104 -5.82 -10.96 -4.12
CA ALA A 104 -6.86 -11.95 -3.88
C ALA A 104 -6.79 -12.51 -2.45
N VAL A 105 -5.59 -12.76 -1.95
CA VAL A 105 -5.40 -13.22 -0.56
C VAL A 105 -5.89 -12.17 0.43
N VAL A 106 -5.54 -10.90 0.21
CA VAL A 106 -5.97 -9.80 1.08
C VAL A 106 -7.50 -9.68 1.07
N LEU A 107 -8.11 -9.75 -0.10
CA LEU A 107 -9.58 -9.66 -0.23
C LEU A 107 -10.28 -10.82 0.49
N ALA A 108 -9.72 -12.03 0.40
CA ALA A 108 -10.28 -13.21 1.06
C ALA A 108 -10.17 -13.14 2.58
N GLU A 109 -9.11 -12.51 3.08
CA GLU A 109 -8.84 -12.40 4.52
C GLU A 109 -9.48 -11.17 5.17
N ALA A 110 -9.94 -10.20 4.39
CA ALA A 110 -10.50 -8.97 4.93
C ALA A 110 -11.77 -9.27 5.74
N PRO A 111 -11.79 -8.89 7.02
CA PRO A 111 -12.95 -9.15 7.86
C PRO A 111 -14.08 -8.19 7.56
N ASP A 112 -15.28 -8.60 7.93
CA ASP A 112 -16.46 -7.74 8.00
C ASP A 112 -16.94 -7.15 6.67
N GLY A 113 -17.92 -7.80 6.08
CA GLY A 113 -18.61 -7.30 4.90
C GLY A 113 -19.85 -6.47 5.20
N SER A 114 -20.05 -6.05 6.46
CA SER A 114 -21.21 -5.25 6.83
C SER A 114 -21.06 -3.76 6.51
N THR A 115 -19.83 -3.29 6.33
CA THR A 115 -19.54 -1.90 5.99
C THR A 115 -19.43 -1.72 4.48
N ALA A 116 -19.57 -0.46 4.01
CA ALA A 116 -19.50 -0.16 2.57
C ALA A 116 -18.13 -0.53 1.99
N ASP A 117 -17.04 -0.24 2.72
CA ASP A 117 -15.68 -0.61 2.29
C ASP A 117 -15.48 -2.13 2.28
N GLY A 118 -16.00 -2.83 3.27
CA GLY A 118 -15.97 -4.29 3.31
C GLY A 118 -16.74 -4.91 2.15
N GLN A 119 -17.88 -4.33 1.79
CA GLN A 119 -18.66 -4.77 0.63
C GLN A 119 -17.90 -4.52 -0.68
N LEU A 120 -17.20 -3.40 -0.78
CA LEU A 120 -16.34 -3.12 -1.93
C LEU A 120 -15.27 -4.20 -2.09
N LEU A 121 -14.58 -4.55 -0.99
CA LEU A 121 -13.56 -5.59 -1.03
C LEU A 121 -14.13 -6.94 -1.47
N LYS A 122 -15.30 -7.29 -0.99
CA LYS A 122 -15.98 -8.54 -1.40
C LYS A 122 -16.41 -8.51 -2.86
N ALA A 123 -16.89 -7.38 -3.33
CA ALA A 123 -17.27 -7.22 -4.73
C ALA A 123 -16.05 -7.37 -5.65
N LEU A 124 -14.91 -6.77 -5.27
CA LEU A 124 -13.66 -6.92 -6.01
C LEU A 124 -13.18 -8.37 -6.06
N ALA A 125 -13.33 -9.10 -4.96
CA ALA A 125 -12.97 -10.52 -4.92
C ALA A 125 -13.75 -11.35 -5.94
N ARG A 126 -14.98 -10.94 -6.26
CA ARG A 126 -15.83 -11.62 -7.26
C ARG A 126 -15.49 -11.22 -8.69
N VAL A 127 -15.07 -9.96 -8.88
CA VAL A 127 -14.85 -9.38 -10.21
C VAL A 127 -13.45 -9.68 -10.74
N LEU A 128 -12.43 -9.69 -9.87
CA LEU A 128 -11.07 -9.97 -10.29
C LEU A 128 -10.95 -11.43 -10.74
N PRO A 129 -10.22 -11.68 -11.86
CA PRO A 129 -10.02 -13.05 -12.30
C PRO A 129 -9.36 -13.89 -11.21
N ALA A 130 -9.80 -15.13 -11.07
CA ALA A 130 -9.20 -16.05 -10.12
C ALA A 130 -7.70 -16.23 -10.44
N PRO A 131 -6.83 -16.32 -9.41
CA PRO A 131 -5.42 -16.60 -9.65
C PRO A 131 -5.29 -17.96 -10.32
N GLN A 132 -4.62 -18.01 -11.47
CA GLN A 132 -4.34 -19.28 -12.13
C GLN A 132 -3.15 -19.92 -11.43
N ALA A 133 -3.29 -21.19 -11.15
CA ALA A 133 -2.26 -21.99 -10.47
C ALA A 133 -0.99 -22.08 -11.32
#